data_aabdcd85e149a6ec9ac44bcd9e235da0
#
_entry.id   aabdcd85e149a6ec9ac44bcd9e235da0
#
_cell.length_a   1.000
_cell.length_b   1.000
_cell.length_c   1.000
_cell.angle_alpha   90.00
_cell.angle_beta   90.00
_cell.angle_gamma   90.00
#
_symmetry.space_group_name_H-M   'P 1'
#
loop_
_entity.id
_entity.type
_entity.pdbx_description
1 polymer ?
#
loop_
_entity_poly.entity_id
_entity_poly.type
_entity_poly.pdbx_seq_one_letter_code
_entity_poly.pdbx_strand_id
1 'polypeptide(L)'
;MNVTYNERKKNLPVEQLYHLFFSAGWAGSERDQSTQKHKNFNIPFKNSDLVVSAWEGKRLVGVVRVLSDRFGRAVIYDLVVDPEYQNRGIGTELVKRCIAHWPRSEWLVGTEAHIAGYYERFGFTINEGVYLTIPSVYQTRKQDKP
;
A
#
# COMPACT_ATOMS: atom_id res chain seq x y z
N MET A 1 14.23 -11.62 14.21
CA MET A 1 13.89 -10.63 13.19
C MET A 1 13.58 -9.30 13.88
N ASN A 2 14.26 -8.24 13.48
CA ASN A 2 14.09 -6.93 14.07
C ASN A 2 13.59 -5.95 13.00
N VAL A 3 12.28 -5.69 13.00
CA VAL A 3 11.65 -4.79 12.03
C VAL A 3 11.41 -3.43 12.68
N THR A 4 11.85 -2.39 11.99
CA THR A 4 11.63 -1.00 12.40
C THR A 4 10.64 -0.34 11.44
N TYR A 5 9.97 0.72 11.91
CA TYR A 5 8.93 1.41 11.15
C TYR A 5 9.30 2.88 11.01
N ASN A 6 9.04 3.43 9.83
CA ASN A 6 9.26 4.85 9.55
C ASN A 6 7.96 5.47 9.05
N GLU A 7 7.56 6.60 9.65
CA GLU A 7 6.30 7.28 9.34
C GLU A 7 6.52 8.66 8.71
N ARG A 8 7.76 8.99 8.37
CA ARG A 8 8.12 10.32 7.83
C ARG A 8 8.68 10.27 6.42
N LYS A 9 9.33 9.16 6.05
CA LYS A 9 9.99 9.03 4.76
C LYS A 9 8.99 8.68 3.68
N LYS A 10 8.80 9.58 2.71
CA LYS A 10 7.93 9.35 1.55
C LYS A 10 8.70 9.03 0.29
N ASN A 11 9.94 9.52 0.19
CA ASN A 11 10.82 9.25 -0.95
C ASN A 11 11.54 7.92 -0.73
N LEU A 12 10.83 6.82 -0.94
CA LEU A 12 11.37 5.49 -0.76
C LEU A 12 12.23 5.09 -1.97
N PRO A 13 13.26 4.23 -1.77
CA PRO A 13 14.10 3.77 -2.87
C PRO A 13 13.26 3.06 -3.94
N VAL A 14 13.33 3.57 -5.17
CA VAL A 14 12.47 3.11 -6.28
C VAL A 14 12.62 1.62 -6.54
N GLU A 15 13.86 1.12 -6.57
CA GLU A 15 14.11 -0.29 -6.86
C GLU A 15 13.59 -1.21 -5.76
N GLN A 16 13.76 -0.83 -4.50
CA GLN A 16 13.23 -1.62 -3.39
C GLN A 16 11.71 -1.63 -3.37
N LEU A 17 11.11 -0.47 -3.64
CA LEU A 17 9.65 -0.33 -3.69
C LEU A 17 9.07 -1.18 -4.83
N TYR A 18 9.68 -1.13 -6.02
CA TYR A 18 9.25 -1.96 -7.14
C TYR A 18 9.36 -3.45 -6.82
N HIS A 19 10.50 -3.89 -6.27
CA HIS A 19 10.70 -5.29 -5.92
C HIS A 19 9.69 -5.78 -4.89
N LEU A 20 9.33 -4.91 -3.93
CA LEU A 20 8.32 -5.25 -2.93
C LEU A 20 6.96 -5.52 -3.59
N PHE A 21 6.52 -4.65 -4.47
CA PHE A 21 5.25 -4.81 -5.19
C PHE A 21 5.30 -6.02 -6.14
N PHE A 22 6.40 -6.17 -6.86
CA PHE A 22 6.57 -7.32 -7.75
C PHE A 22 6.50 -8.66 -6.99
N SER A 23 7.23 -8.78 -5.89
CA SER A 23 7.27 -10.02 -5.10
C SER A 23 5.91 -10.36 -4.50
N ALA A 24 5.08 -9.36 -4.22
CA ALA A 24 3.72 -9.56 -3.71
C ALA A 24 2.68 -9.79 -4.83
N GLY A 25 3.11 -9.79 -6.09
CA GLY A 25 2.23 -10.02 -7.24
C GLY A 25 1.42 -8.81 -7.69
N TRP A 26 1.81 -7.60 -7.25
CA TRP A 26 1.05 -6.37 -7.51
C TRP A 26 1.53 -5.58 -8.72
N ALA A 27 2.74 -5.81 -9.18
CA ALA A 27 3.33 -5.00 -10.25
C ALA A 27 4.23 -5.83 -11.14
N GLY A 28 4.21 -5.50 -12.41
CA GLY A 28 5.20 -5.92 -13.38
C GLY A 28 5.15 -7.37 -13.80
N SER A 29 6.05 -7.66 -14.69
CA SER A 29 6.41 -9.01 -15.12
C SER A 29 7.93 -9.04 -15.17
N GLU A 30 8.53 -10.22 -15.26
CA GLU A 30 9.98 -10.35 -15.46
C GLU A 30 10.48 -9.57 -16.69
N ARG A 31 9.58 -9.26 -17.63
CA ARG A 31 9.88 -8.47 -18.82
C ARG A 31 10.02 -6.97 -18.55
N ASP A 32 9.50 -6.48 -17.41
CA ASP A 32 9.49 -5.07 -17.06
C ASP A 32 10.63 -4.69 -16.12
N GLN A 33 11.82 -5.25 -16.34
CA GLN A 33 13.01 -5.01 -15.52
C GLN A 33 13.77 -3.74 -15.89
N SER A 34 13.23 -2.89 -16.78
CA SER A 34 13.93 -1.67 -17.15
C SER A 34 13.85 -0.63 -16.04
N THR A 35 15.01 -0.09 -15.66
CA THR A 35 15.13 0.99 -14.68
C THR A 35 14.31 2.23 -15.07
N GLN A 36 14.09 2.44 -16.37
CA GLN A 36 13.28 3.55 -16.86
C GLN A 36 11.80 3.44 -16.46
N LYS A 37 11.25 2.23 -16.47
CA LYS A 37 9.86 2.01 -16.05
C LYS A 37 9.71 2.18 -14.53
N HIS A 38 10.77 1.92 -13.79
CA HIS A 38 10.76 2.01 -12.33
C HIS A 38 10.91 3.44 -11.81
N LYS A 39 11.53 4.33 -12.58
CA LYS A 39 11.93 5.68 -12.12
C LYS A 39 10.80 6.50 -11.51
N ASN A 40 9.56 6.26 -11.93
CA ASN A 40 8.38 6.98 -11.46
C ASN A 40 7.60 6.20 -10.40
N PHE A 41 8.08 5.04 -9.99
CA PHE A 41 7.32 4.14 -9.15
C PHE A 41 7.04 4.73 -7.75
N ASN A 42 7.91 5.61 -7.26
CA ASN A 42 7.73 6.24 -5.95
C ASN A 42 6.95 7.55 -5.99
N ILE A 43 6.53 8.04 -7.17
CA ILE A 43 5.78 9.29 -7.28
C ILE A 43 4.49 9.27 -6.43
N PRO A 44 3.65 8.21 -6.50
CA PRO A 44 2.46 8.17 -5.65
C PRO A 44 2.77 8.22 -4.16
N PHE A 45 3.90 7.64 -3.74
CA PHE A 45 4.33 7.65 -2.35
C PHE A 45 4.79 9.03 -1.91
N LYS A 46 5.61 9.69 -2.73
CA LYS A 46 6.07 11.06 -2.46
C LYS A 46 4.91 12.05 -2.32
N ASN A 47 3.82 11.81 -3.04
CA ASN A 47 2.64 12.68 -3.05
C ASN A 47 1.53 12.22 -2.10
N SER A 48 1.74 11.17 -1.35
CA SER A 48 0.78 10.72 -0.34
C SER A 48 0.84 11.57 0.92
N ASP A 49 -0.27 11.68 1.64
CA ASP A 49 -0.32 12.40 2.91
C ASP A 49 0.43 11.68 4.01
N LEU A 50 0.42 10.35 3.95
CA LEU A 50 1.14 9.51 4.91
C LEU A 50 1.68 8.29 4.19
N VAL A 51 2.92 7.94 4.50
CA VAL A 51 3.53 6.66 4.14
C VAL A 51 4.14 6.07 5.40
N VAL A 52 3.77 4.84 5.71
CA VAL A 52 4.44 4.09 6.77
C VAL A 52 5.18 2.94 6.12
N SER A 53 6.46 2.81 6.43
CA SER A 53 7.32 1.77 5.87
C SER A 53 7.91 0.90 6.96
N ALA A 54 8.08 -0.37 6.65
CA ALA A 54 8.67 -1.38 7.54
C ALA A 54 9.99 -1.84 6.96
N TRP A 55 11.01 -1.92 7.81
CA TRP A 55 12.38 -2.19 7.42
C TRP A 55 13.01 -3.26 8.29
N GLU A 56 13.72 -4.18 7.66
CA GLU A 56 14.71 -5.01 8.36
C GLU A 56 16.09 -4.51 7.94
N GLY A 57 16.77 -3.80 8.85
CA GLY A 57 17.99 -3.11 8.49
C GLY A 57 17.73 -2.08 7.38
N LYS A 58 18.40 -2.26 6.24
CA LYS A 58 18.25 -1.40 5.06
C LYS A 58 17.28 -1.96 4.02
N ARG A 59 16.66 -3.10 4.30
CA ARG A 59 15.72 -3.75 3.39
C ARG A 59 14.29 -3.30 3.69
N LEU A 60 13.60 -2.78 2.67
CA LEU A 60 12.19 -2.45 2.73
C LEU A 60 11.37 -3.75 2.67
N VAL A 61 10.60 -4.04 3.70
CA VAL A 61 9.84 -5.30 3.80
C VAL A 61 8.33 -5.08 3.83
N GLY A 62 7.89 -3.85 3.98
CA GLY A 62 6.47 -3.53 3.94
C GLY A 62 6.24 -2.05 3.78
N VAL A 63 5.08 -1.68 3.26
CA VAL A 63 4.70 -0.29 3.07
C VAL A 63 3.19 -0.15 3.03
N VAL A 64 2.70 0.99 3.47
CA VAL A 64 1.33 1.42 3.30
C VAL A 64 1.32 2.90 2.95
N ARG A 65 0.44 3.32 2.04
CA ARG A 65 0.26 4.74 1.73
C ARG A 65 -1.18 5.16 1.87
N VAL A 66 -1.37 6.41 2.28
CA VAL A 66 -2.67 6.97 2.62
C VAL A 66 -2.84 8.34 1.98
N LEU A 67 -4.00 8.56 1.40
CA LEU A 67 -4.46 9.90 1.03
C LEU A 67 -5.50 10.37 2.04
N SER A 68 -5.42 11.62 2.48
CA SER A 68 -6.28 12.13 3.52
C SER A 68 -6.45 13.65 3.41
N ASP A 69 -7.61 14.15 3.81
CA ASP A 69 -7.79 15.58 4.05
C ASP A 69 -7.22 16.03 5.41
N ARG A 70 -6.67 15.07 6.17
CA ARG A 70 -6.09 15.26 7.51
C ARG A 70 -7.10 15.74 8.55
N PHE A 71 -8.36 15.50 8.29
CA PHE A 71 -9.43 15.91 9.19
C PHE A 71 -10.55 14.85 9.27
N GLY A 72 -11.29 14.64 8.19
CA GLY A 72 -12.47 13.81 8.22
C GLY A 72 -12.42 12.52 7.42
N ARG A 73 -11.51 12.41 6.47
CA ARG A 73 -11.43 11.23 5.59
C ARG A 73 -10.01 10.82 5.30
N ALA A 74 -9.77 9.51 5.30
CA ALA A 74 -8.50 8.91 4.95
C ALA A 74 -8.74 7.61 4.18
N VAL A 75 -7.93 7.37 3.16
CA VAL A 75 -8.04 6.19 2.30
C VAL A 75 -6.70 5.48 2.23
N ILE A 76 -6.70 4.20 2.55
CA ILE A 76 -5.55 3.32 2.30
C ILE A 76 -5.59 2.89 0.85
N TYR A 77 -4.55 3.21 0.09
CA TYR A 77 -4.47 2.81 -1.32
C TYR A 77 -3.62 1.59 -1.56
N ASP A 78 -2.51 1.47 -0.86
CA ASP A 78 -1.61 0.34 -1.01
C ASP A 78 -1.17 -0.13 0.37
N LEU A 79 -1.29 -1.41 0.61
CA LEU A 79 -0.71 -2.10 1.76
C LEU A 79 -0.03 -3.34 1.23
N VAL A 80 1.29 -3.37 1.29
CA VAL A 80 2.08 -4.46 0.71
C VAL A 80 3.12 -4.91 1.72
N VAL A 81 3.22 -6.22 1.94
CA VAL A 81 4.24 -6.85 2.77
C VAL A 81 4.92 -7.92 1.94
N ASP A 82 6.26 -7.94 1.98
CA ASP A 82 7.06 -8.96 1.33
C ASP A 82 6.56 -10.36 1.75
N PRO A 83 6.31 -11.28 0.81
CA PRO A 83 5.82 -12.63 1.13
C PRO A 83 6.67 -13.37 2.17
N GLU A 84 7.99 -13.16 2.19
CA GLU A 84 8.87 -13.77 3.19
C GLU A 84 8.65 -13.21 4.60
N TYR A 85 7.98 -12.08 4.72
CA TYR A 85 7.72 -11.39 5.99
C TYR A 85 6.26 -11.39 6.39
N GLN A 86 5.38 -12.00 5.61
CA GLN A 86 3.95 -12.11 5.92
C GLN A 86 3.69 -13.03 7.10
N ASN A 87 2.51 -12.88 7.71
CA ASN A 87 2.07 -13.67 8.88
C ASN A 87 2.93 -13.42 10.14
N ARG A 88 3.56 -12.28 10.23
CA ARG A 88 4.38 -11.86 11.39
C ARG A 88 3.87 -10.57 12.03
N GLY A 89 2.68 -10.11 11.64
CA GLY A 89 2.06 -8.93 12.21
C GLY A 89 2.49 -7.60 11.61
N ILE A 90 3.33 -7.59 10.57
CA ILE A 90 3.83 -6.35 9.96
C ILE A 90 2.70 -5.55 9.31
N GLY A 91 1.85 -6.20 8.52
CA GLY A 91 0.71 -5.51 7.91
C GLY A 91 -0.22 -4.91 8.93
N THR A 92 -0.50 -5.63 10.01
CA THR A 92 -1.32 -5.16 11.12
C THR A 92 -0.72 -3.92 11.78
N GLU A 93 0.59 -3.94 12.03
CA GLU A 93 1.28 -2.79 12.62
C GLU A 93 1.25 -1.58 11.70
N LEU A 94 1.45 -1.78 10.39
CA LEU A 94 1.39 -0.70 9.40
C LEU A 94 0.01 -0.01 9.42
N VAL A 95 -1.08 -0.77 9.41
CA VAL A 95 -2.43 -0.21 9.44
C VAL A 95 -2.71 0.51 10.75
N LYS A 96 -2.34 -0.08 11.88
CA LYS A 96 -2.53 0.55 13.19
C LYS A 96 -1.83 1.90 13.28
N ARG A 97 -0.62 1.99 12.76
CA ARG A 97 0.15 3.25 12.75
C ARG A 97 -0.53 4.30 11.88
N CYS A 98 -1.10 3.91 10.75
CA CYS A 98 -1.86 4.82 9.90
C CYS A 98 -3.07 5.40 10.65
N ILE A 99 -3.91 4.54 11.20
CA ILE A 99 -5.15 4.96 11.86
C ILE A 99 -4.85 5.89 13.05
N ALA A 100 -3.74 5.66 13.74
CA ALA A 100 -3.35 6.49 14.87
C ALA A 100 -3.07 7.95 14.52
N HIS A 101 -2.77 8.26 13.25
CA HIS A 101 -2.57 9.64 12.81
C HIS A 101 -3.88 10.44 12.78
N TRP A 102 -4.98 9.81 12.40
CA TRP A 102 -6.30 10.46 12.30
C TRP A 102 -7.38 9.53 12.81
N PRO A 103 -7.42 9.24 14.13
CA PRO A 103 -8.33 8.22 14.67
C PRO A 103 -9.80 8.62 14.64
N ARG A 104 -10.09 9.90 14.40
CA ARG A 104 -11.48 10.40 14.30
C ARG A 104 -11.95 10.50 12.85
N SER A 105 -11.10 10.25 11.89
CA SER A 105 -11.47 10.26 10.47
C SER A 105 -12.28 9.02 10.10
N GLU A 106 -13.10 9.16 9.07
CA GLU A 106 -13.59 7.97 8.37
C GLU A 106 -12.43 7.37 7.60
N TRP A 107 -12.19 6.07 7.79
CA TRP A 107 -11.15 5.34 7.08
C TRP A 107 -11.78 4.43 6.04
N LEU A 108 -11.26 4.47 4.82
CA LEU A 108 -11.69 3.66 3.71
C LEU A 108 -10.53 2.82 3.20
N VAL A 109 -10.84 1.60 2.76
CA VAL A 109 -9.91 0.74 2.04
C VAL A 109 -10.69 -0.04 1.00
N GLY A 110 -10.21 -0.03 -0.24
CA GLY A 110 -10.73 -0.90 -1.30
C GLY A 110 -9.95 -2.20 -1.30
N THR A 111 -10.65 -3.32 -1.26
CA THR A 111 -10.02 -4.64 -1.26
C THR A 111 -10.94 -5.66 -1.91
N GLU A 112 -10.40 -6.84 -2.18
CA GLU A 112 -11.21 -7.95 -2.69
C GLU A 112 -12.04 -8.56 -1.56
N ALA A 113 -13.21 -9.08 -1.91
CA ALA A 113 -14.16 -9.60 -0.92
C ALA A 113 -13.55 -10.65 0.02
N HIS A 114 -12.70 -11.53 -0.51
CA HIS A 114 -12.09 -12.59 0.30
C HIS A 114 -11.04 -12.09 1.29
N ILE A 115 -10.57 -10.83 1.13
CA ILE A 115 -9.58 -10.21 2.01
C ILE A 115 -10.26 -9.27 3.02
N ALA A 116 -11.53 -8.93 2.80
CA ALA A 116 -12.24 -7.94 3.61
C ALA A 116 -12.19 -8.27 5.12
N GLY A 117 -12.27 -9.55 5.48
CA GLY A 117 -12.22 -9.99 6.88
C GLY A 117 -10.94 -9.59 7.62
N TYR A 118 -9.83 -9.44 6.89
CA TYR A 118 -8.59 -8.95 7.49
C TYR A 118 -8.75 -7.55 8.09
N TYR A 119 -9.50 -6.69 7.39
CA TYR A 119 -9.68 -5.30 7.83
C TYR A 119 -10.72 -5.15 8.94
N GLU A 120 -11.60 -6.14 9.15
CA GLU A 120 -12.58 -6.10 10.23
C GLU A 120 -11.92 -6.00 11.62
N ARG A 121 -10.72 -6.55 11.77
CA ARG A 121 -9.95 -6.48 13.03
C ARG A 121 -9.61 -5.07 13.46
N PHE A 122 -9.62 -4.11 12.53
CA PHE A 122 -9.34 -2.70 12.80
C PHE A 122 -10.60 -1.87 12.99
N GLY A 123 -11.78 -2.49 12.89
CA GLY A 123 -13.06 -1.81 12.97
C GLY A 123 -13.70 -1.46 11.64
N PHE A 124 -13.09 -1.84 10.51
CA PHE A 124 -13.72 -1.65 9.20
C PHE A 124 -14.94 -2.56 9.06
N THR A 125 -15.98 -2.02 8.43
CA THR A 125 -17.16 -2.78 8.04
C THR A 125 -17.39 -2.63 6.54
N ILE A 126 -18.03 -3.61 5.92
CA ILE A 126 -18.29 -3.57 4.49
C ILE A 126 -19.28 -2.44 4.19
N ASN A 127 -18.91 -1.56 3.28
CA ASN A 127 -19.77 -0.52 2.75
C ASN A 127 -20.35 -1.03 1.43
N GLU A 128 -21.68 -1.03 1.33
CA GLU A 128 -22.39 -1.54 0.16
C GLU A 128 -22.52 -0.53 -0.98
N GLY A 129 -21.86 0.61 -0.87
CA GLY A 129 -21.84 1.62 -1.92
C GLY A 129 -21.18 1.13 -3.20
N VAL A 130 -21.49 1.78 -4.31
CA VAL A 130 -20.95 1.47 -5.63
C VAL A 130 -19.83 2.45 -5.96
N TYR A 131 -18.70 1.93 -6.44
CA TYR A 131 -17.61 2.74 -6.94
C TYR A 131 -17.74 2.95 -8.44
N LEU A 132 -17.58 4.20 -8.86
CA LEU A 132 -17.51 4.59 -10.26
C LEU A 132 -16.07 5.01 -10.53
N THR A 133 -15.46 4.48 -11.57
CA THR A 133 -14.05 4.75 -11.87
C THR A 133 -13.84 5.15 -13.32
N ILE A 134 -12.87 6.03 -13.53
CA ILE A 134 -12.25 6.23 -14.82
C ILE A 134 -10.84 5.66 -14.69
N PRO A 135 -10.52 4.54 -15.33
CA PRO A 135 -9.19 3.92 -15.18
C PRO A 135 -8.09 4.85 -15.68
N SER A 136 -6.96 4.84 -14.97
CA SER A 136 -5.79 5.58 -15.44
C SER A 136 -5.13 4.85 -16.62
N VAL A 137 -4.37 5.60 -17.43
CA VAL A 137 -3.61 5.01 -18.55
C VAL A 137 -2.51 4.05 -18.06
N TYR A 138 -2.16 4.13 -16.78
CA TYR A 138 -1.12 3.28 -16.17
C TYR A 138 -1.67 1.96 -15.63
N GLN A 139 -3.00 1.81 -15.58
CA GLN A 139 -3.64 0.59 -15.09
C GLN A 139 -3.92 -0.36 -16.25
N THR A 140 -3.58 -1.63 -16.07
CA THR A 140 -3.95 -2.67 -17.03
C THR A 140 -5.46 -2.84 -17.00
N ARG A 141 -6.13 -2.62 -18.12
CA ARG A 141 -7.57 -2.85 -18.24
C ARG A 141 -7.85 -4.35 -18.11
N LYS A 142 -8.99 -4.71 -17.49
CA LYS A 142 -9.41 -6.10 -17.40
C LYS A 142 -9.46 -6.80 -18.77
N GLN A 143 -9.74 -6.02 -19.82
CA GLN A 143 -9.82 -6.50 -21.20
C GLN A 143 -8.45 -6.80 -21.82
N ASP A 144 -7.37 -6.28 -21.24
CA ASP A 144 -6.00 -6.45 -21.70
C ASP A 144 -5.28 -7.60 -20.97
N LYS A 145 -5.97 -8.29 -20.07
CA LYS A 145 -5.42 -9.48 -19.41
C LYS A 145 -5.62 -10.68 -20.32
N PRO A 146 -4.56 -11.45 -20.57
CA PRO A 146 -4.68 -12.69 -21.36
C PRO A 146 -5.56 -13.72 -20.64
#